data_2250d716b9fba2b870771b2eb7bfeaa9
#
_entry.id   2250d716b9fba2b870771b2eb7bfeaa9
#
_cell.length_a   1.000
_cell.length_b   1.000
_cell.length_c   1.000
_cell.angle_alpha   90.00
_cell.angle_beta   90.00
_cell.angle_gamma   90.00
#
_symmetry.space_group_name_H-M   'P 1'
#
loop_
_entity.id
_entity.type
_entity.pdbx_description
1 polymer ?
#
loop_
_entity_poly.entity_id
_entity_poly.type
_entity_poly.pdbx_seq_one_letter_code
_entity_poly.pdbx_strand_id
1 'polypeptide(L)'
;MPTTLHEFTKTKPFLLCVDSDGCAMDTMNIKHFRCFGPCFADEWGLREGRDAALKRWNEINLFSMTRGINRFLGLARILTELFPDDRDVAAFSQWANNSKELSERAVEAHAAENPVFSKALSWSRAVNQAIGSLSDEEKTAFGGVRDVLEEAHKSFDIAVVSSANYAAVEEEWSRCGLLAHVDVLTTQQDGSKSHCIAELLKKGYAPQSAVMCGDAPGDEKAANENGVLFYPILVKNEEASWEALPAFLGLVKEGNAEGEADRLKAAFFRNLGGN
;
A
#
# COMPACT_ATOMS: atom_id res chain seq x y z
N MET A 1 16.10 -11.74 -12.15
CA MET A 1 15.41 -11.59 -10.84
C MET A 1 15.81 -10.24 -10.27
N PRO A 2 14.91 -9.51 -9.60
CA PRO A 2 15.23 -8.25 -8.94
C PRO A 2 16.38 -8.41 -7.94
N THR A 3 17.17 -7.35 -7.77
CA THR A 3 18.22 -7.30 -6.74
C THR A 3 17.64 -6.82 -5.40
N THR A 4 18.40 -6.97 -4.33
CA THR A 4 18.09 -6.31 -3.05
C THR A 4 18.41 -4.81 -3.13
N LEU A 5 17.81 -4.01 -2.25
CA LEU A 5 18.07 -2.57 -2.15
C LEU A 5 19.57 -2.25 -1.99
N HIS A 6 20.28 -3.08 -1.22
CA HIS A 6 21.71 -2.89 -0.97
C HIS A 6 22.55 -3.14 -2.24
N GLU A 7 22.26 -4.20 -2.96
CA GLU A 7 23.03 -4.63 -4.14
C GLU A 7 22.70 -3.85 -5.40
N PHE A 8 21.54 -3.20 -5.43
CA PHE A 8 21.06 -2.44 -6.57
C PHE A 8 22.03 -1.32 -6.95
N THR A 9 22.31 -1.20 -8.23
CA THR A 9 23.07 -0.10 -8.85
C THR A 9 22.24 0.53 -9.95
N LYS A 10 22.22 1.85 -10.01
CA LYS A 10 21.58 2.64 -11.06
C LYS A 10 22.09 2.22 -12.44
N THR A 11 21.19 1.90 -13.37
CA THR A 11 21.51 1.56 -14.76
C THR A 11 20.92 2.56 -15.75
N LYS A 12 19.84 3.26 -15.38
CA LYS A 12 19.09 4.18 -16.25
C LYS A 12 18.99 5.57 -15.61
N PRO A 13 18.72 6.61 -16.42
CA PRO A 13 18.69 7.99 -15.90
C PRO A 13 17.52 8.26 -14.94
N PHE A 14 16.42 7.51 -15.07
CA PHE A 14 15.19 7.73 -14.34
C PHE A 14 14.86 6.55 -13.42
N LEU A 15 14.05 6.80 -12.39
CA LEU A 15 13.56 5.80 -11.44
C LEU A 15 12.03 5.82 -11.37
N LEU A 16 11.41 4.66 -11.49
CA LEU A 16 9.99 4.45 -11.23
C LEU A 16 9.82 3.53 -10.02
N CYS A 17 9.40 4.08 -8.88
CA CYS A 17 8.97 3.33 -7.72
C CYS A 17 7.48 2.99 -7.87
N VAL A 18 7.11 1.72 -7.66
CA VAL A 18 5.75 1.23 -7.85
C VAL A 18 5.30 0.51 -6.58
N ASP A 19 4.16 0.91 -6.03
CA ASP A 19 3.50 0.15 -4.97
C ASP A 19 2.83 -1.12 -5.53
N SER A 20 2.58 -2.09 -4.65
CA SER A 20 2.01 -3.39 -5.03
C SER A 20 0.48 -3.42 -4.89
N ASP A 21 -0.02 -3.61 -3.64
CA ASP A 21 -1.43 -3.85 -3.35
C ASP A 21 -2.30 -2.61 -3.64
N GLY A 22 -3.24 -2.73 -4.56
CA GLY A 22 -4.13 -1.62 -4.95
C GLY A 22 -3.54 -0.66 -5.97
N CYS A 23 -2.25 -0.79 -6.28
CA CYS A 23 -1.52 -0.04 -7.30
C CYS A 23 -1.26 -0.91 -8.53
N ALA A 24 -0.27 -1.80 -8.51
CA ALA A 24 0.00 -2.74 -9.60
C ALA A 24 -0.87 -4.00 -9.53
N MET A 25 -1.18 -4.46 -8.32
CA MET A 25 -1.95 -5.68 -8.06
C MET A 25 -3.37 -5.35 -7.61
N ASP A 26 -4.38 -5.97 -8.25
CA ASP A 26 -5.80 -5.90 -7.86
C ASP A 26 -6.08 -6.83 -6.67
N THR A 27 -5.33 -6.64 -5.61
CA THR A 27 -5.39 -7.49 -4.42
C THR A 27 -5.96 -6.78 -3.21
N MET A 28 -5.95 -5.46 -3.17
CA MET A 28 -6.36 -4.71 -1.99
C MET A 28 -7.85 -4.87 -1.69
N ASN A 29 -8.70 -4.73 -2.70
CA ASN A 29 -10.15 -4.86 -2.53
C ASN A 29 -10.54 -6.27 -2.08
N ILE A 30 -10.04 -7.30 -2.74
CA ILE A 30 -10.36 -8.70 -2.41
C ILE A 30 -9.89 -9.07 -1.00
N LYS A 31 -8.67 -8.65 -0.61
CA LYS A 31 -8.14 -8.85 0.74
C LYS A 31 -9.04 -8.23 1.80
N HIS A 32 -9.54 -6.99 1.58
CA HIS A 32 -10.43 -6.32 2.53
C HIS A 32 -11.84 -6.91 2.55
N PHE A 33 -12.44 -7.18 1.39
CA PHE A 33 -13.81 -7.70 1.31
C PHE A 33 -13.92 -9.14 1.80
N ARG A 34 -12.92 -9.99 1.59
CA ARG A 34 -13.00 -11.41 1.90
C ARG A 34 -12.21 -11.83 3.14
N CYS A 35 -11.22 -11.07 3.54
CA CYS A 35 -10.34 -11.46 4.65
C CYS A 35 -10.44 -10.45 5.81
N PHE A 36 -9.95 -9.25 5.66
CA PHE A 36 -9.85 -8.29 6.76
C PHE A 36 -11.20 -7.98 7.43
N GLY A 37 -12.18 -7.55 6.65
CA GLY A 37 -13.51 -7.18 7.15
C GLY A 37 -14.25 -8.35 7.76
N PRO A 38 -14.44 -9.49 7.06
CA PRO A 38 -15.10 -10.66 7.63
C PRO A 38 -14.45 -11.19 8.90
N CYS A 39 -13.12 -11.35 8.92
CA CYS A 39 -12.40 -11.77 10.13
C CYS A 39 -12.59 -10.78 11.30
N PHE A 40 -12.63 -9.46 11.01
CA PHE A 40 -12.94 -8.44 12.01
C PHE A 40 -14.36 -8.65 12.58
N ALA A 41 -15.35 -8.78 11.73
CA ALA A 41 -16.74 -8.94 12.16
C ALA A 41 -16.95 -10.25 12.96
N ASP A 42 -16.23 -11.32 12.62
CA ASP A 42 -16.28 -12.59 13.31
C ASP A 42 -15.60 -12.52 14.68
N GLU A 43 -14.39 -11.96 14.77
CA GLU A 43 -13.63 -11.81 16.02
C GLU A 43 -14.36 -10.96 17.06
N TRP A 44 -15.05 -9.90 16.62
CA TRP A 44 -15.85 -9.04 17.51
C TRP A 44 -17.30 -9.53 17.70
N GLY A 45 -17.67 -10.66 17.08
CA GLY A 45 -18.99 -11.28 17.22
C GLY A 45 -20.13 -10.39 16.70
N LEU A 46 -19.86 -9.58 15.67
CA LEU A 46 -20.84 -8.67 15.09
C LEU A 46 -21.90 -9.46 14.33
N ARG A 47 -23.08 -9.61 14.92
CA ARG A 47 -24.28 -10.22 14.30
C ARG A 47 -25.22 -9.15 13.80
N GLU A 48 -25.72 -8.33 14.70
CA GLU A 48 -26.49 -7.14 14.36
C GLU A 48 -25.54 -6.03 13.89
N GLY A 49 -25.93 -5.32 12.82
CA GLY A 49 -25.12 -4.25 12.25
C GLY A 49 -23.85 -4.70 11.51
N ARG A 50 -23.66 -6.01 11.26
CA ARG A 50 -22.51 -6.57 10.54
C ARG A 50 -22.26 -5.87 9.20
N ASP A 51 -23.29 -5.73 8.38
CA ASP A 51 -23.15 -5.14 7.05
C ASP A 51 -22.75 -3.66 7.13
N ALA A 52 -23.29 -2.92 8.08
CA ALA A 52 -22.90 -1.52 8.31
C ALA A 52 -21.44 -1.42 8.79
N ALA A 53 -21.02 -2.30 9.68
CA ALA A 53 -19.63 -2.35 10.15
C ALA A 53 -18.66 -2.72 9.01
N LEU A 54 -19.00 -3.70 8.15
CA LEU A 54 -18.21 -4.08 6.98
C LEU A 54 -18.13 -2.94 5.96
N LYS A 55 -19.24 -2.26 5.70
CA LYS A 55 -19.24 -1.09 4.83
C LYS A 55 -18.32 -0.01 5.39
N ARG A 56 -18.41 0.28 6.70
CA ARG A 56 -17.56 1.29 7.34
C ARG A 56 -16.08 0.89 7.36
N TRP A 57 -15.79 -0.41 7.59
CA TRP A 57 -14.45 -0.97 7.44
C TRP A 57 -13.85 -0.65 6.06
N ASN A 58 -14.62 -0.92 5.00
CA ASN A 58 -14.17 -0.67 3.63
C ASN A 58 -14.01 0.82 3.31
N GLU A 59 -14.89 1.68 3.82
CA GLU A 59 -14.73 3.14 3.70
C GLU A 59 -13.42 3.61 4.33
N ILE A 60 -13.10 3.15 5.54
CA ILE A 60 -11.86 3.52 6.25
C ILE A 60 -10.62 3.04 5.46
N ASN A 61 -10.61 1.80 5.02
CA ASN A 61 -9.39 1.16 4.55
C ASN A 61 -9.19 1.25 3.03
N LEU A 62 -10.27 1.49 2.25
CA LEU A 62 -10.22 1.45 0.78
C LEU A 62 -10.61 2.78 0.10
N PHE A 63 -11.56 3.53 0.67
CA PHE A 63 -12.25 4.59 -0.07
C PHE A 63 -12.19 5.97 0.61
N SER A 64 -11.17 6.20 1.43
CA SER A 64 -10.99 7.48 2.13
C SER A 64 -9.51 7.82 2.25
N MET A 65 -9.22 8.98 2.83
CA MET A 65 -7.86 9.45 3.14
C MET A 65 -7.09 8.54 4.12
N THR A 66 -7.69 7.46 4.58
CA THR A 66 -7.02 6.42 5.37
C THR A 66 -6.81 5.13 4.57
N ARG A 67 -6.96 5.16 3.24
CA ARG A 67 -6.59 4.04 2.36
C ARG A 67 -5.15 3.60 2.61
N GLY A 68 -4.93 2.29 2.69
CA GLY A 68 -3.61 1.71 2.93
C GLY A 68 -3.02 1.96 4.33
N ILE A 69 -3.84 2.43 5.28
CA ILE A 69 -3.44 2.58 6.67
C ILE A 69 -3.00 1.23 7.27
N ASN A 70 -2.05 1.25 8.20
CA ASN A 70 -1.67 0.02 8.91
C ASN A 70 -2.90 -0.66 9.53
N ARG A 71 -2.97 -2.01 9.42
CA ARG A 71 -4.14 -2.81 9.85
C ARG A 71 -4.58 -2.54 11.29
N PHE A 72 -3.65 -2.31 12.21
CA PHE A 72 -3.98 -2.04 13.61
C PHE A 72 -4.49 -0.61 13.82
N LEU A 73 -4.07 0.36 13.02
CA LEU A 73 -4.66 1.70 13.00
C LEU A 73 -6.07 1.68 12.42
N GLY A 74 -6.28 0.95 11.32
CA GLY A 74 -7.61 0.74 10.74
C GLY A 74 -8.57 0.07 11.72
N LEU A 75 -8.07 -0.97 12.42
CA LEU A 75 -8.81 -1.66 13.47
C LEU A 75 -9.14 -0.72 14.65
N ALA A 76 -8.16 0.01 15.16
CA ALA A 76 -8.38 0.96 16.24
C ALA A 76 -9.45 2.01 15.89
N ARG A 77 -9.42 2.51 14.65
CA ARG A 77 -10.39 3.50 14.17
C ARG A 77 -11.82 2.96 14.18
N ILE A 78 -12.05 1.79 13.57
CA ILE A 78 -13.40 1.21 13.54
C ILE A 78 -13.89 0.81 14.95
N LEU A 79 -13.02 0.26 15.78
CA LEU A 79 -13.39 -0.09 17.16
C LEU A 79 -13.81 1.13 17.98
N THR A 80 -13.09 2.24 17.86
CA THR A 80 -13.44 3.49 18.53
C THR A 80 -14.80 4.02 18.07
N GLU A 81 -15.16 3.85 16.79
CA GLU A 81 -16.47 4.24 16.25
C GLU A 81 -17.61 3.34 16.77
N LEU A 82 -17.35 2.02 16.89
CA LEU A 82 -18.37 1.04 17.31
C LEU A 82 -18.53 0.93 18.84
N PHE A 83 -17.45 1.15 19.57
CA PHE A 83 -17.39 0.97 21.04
C PHE A 83 -16.76 2.19 21.71
N PRO A 84 -17.38 3.40 21.58
CA PRO A 84 -16.77 4.66 22.01
C PRO A 84 -16.52 4.76 23.52
N ASP A 85 -17.31 4.05 24.33
CA ASP A 85 -17.23 4.08 25.79
C ASP A 85 -16.40 2.93 26.39
N ASP A 86 -15.83 2.05 25.53
CA ASP A 86 -15.02 0.93 25.98
C ASP A 86 -13.59 1.38 26.29
N ARG A 87 -13.18 1.22 27.54
CA ARG A 87 -11.86 1.64 28.04
C ARG A 87 -10.72 0.82 27.44
N ASP A 88 -10.95 -0.45 27.14
CA ASP A 88 -9.94 -1.34 26.56
C ASP A 88 -9.72 -0.98 25.09
N VAL A 89 -10.79 -0.62 24.36
CA VAL A 89 -10.71 -0.06 23.02
C VAL A 89 -9.96 1.28 23.02
N ALA A 90 -10.26 2.17 23.97
CA ALA A 90 -9.56 3.45 24.08
C ALA A 90 -8.05 3.26 24.32
N ALA A 91 -7.67 2.31 25.19
CA ALA A 91 -6.27 1.99 25.46
C ALA A 91 -5.56 1.42 24.21
N PHE A 92 -6.22 0.50 23.49
CA PHE A 92 -5.69 -0.04 22.21
C PHE A 92 -5.52 1.06 21.16
N SER A 93 -6.52 1.94 21.03
CA SER A 93 -6.46 3.08 20.09
C SER A 93 -5.32 4.04 20.44
N GLN A 94 -5.15 4.36 21.72
CA GLN A 94 -4.05 5.20 22.18
C GLN A 94 -2.69 4.57 21.85
N TRP A 95 -2.53 3.27 22.11
CA TRP A 95 -1.32 2.53 21.77
C TRP A 95 -1.06 2.56 20.26
N ALA A 96 -2.06 2.23 19.44
CA ALA A 96 -1.91 2.17 17.99
C ALA A 96 -1.48 3.51 17.39
N ASN A 97 -2.02 4.63 17.90
CA ASN A 97 -1.68 5.96 17.42
C ASN A 97 -0.31 6.48 17.89
N ASN A 98 0.27 5.92 18.95
CA ASN A 98 1.53 6.40 19.52
C ASN A 98 2.70 5.40 19.37
N SER A 99 2.42 4.14 18.97
CA SER A 99 3.43 3.12 18.83
C SER A 99 4.36 3.42 17.65
N LYS A 100 5.65 3.20 17.86
CA LYS A 100 6.66 3.26 16.79
C LYS A 100 6.67 2.01 15.92
N GLU A 101 6.14 0.90 16.43
CA GLU A 101 6.07 -0.39 15.74
C GLU A 101 4.62 -0.91 15.80
N LEU A 102 4.03 -1.17 14.64
CA LEU A 102 2.68 -1.71 14.48
C LEU A 102 2.77 -3.09 13.80
N SER A 103 3.28 -4.07 14.55
CA SER A 103 3.43 -5.46 14.14
C SER A 103 2.68 -6.41 15.08
N GLU A 104 2.46 -7.67 14.66
CA GLU A 104 1.89 -8.71 15.55
C GLU A 104 2.72 -8.88 16.82
N ARG A 105 4.04 -8.83 16.70
CA ARG A 105 4.95 -8.92 17.87
C ARG A 105 4.70 -7.79 18.86
N ALA A 106 4.52 -6.56 18.37
CA ALA A 106 4.25 -5.41 19.22
C ALA A 106 2.86 -5.51 19.91
N VAL A 107 1.85 -6.03 19.20
CA VAL A 107 0.51 -6.31 19.78
C VAL A 107 0.59 -7.43 20.82
N GLU A 108 1.33 -8.50 20.55
CA GLU A 108 1.47 -9.66 21.44
C GLU A 108 2.08 -9.26 22.79
N ALA A 109 2.99 -8.30 22.82
CA ALA A 109 3.60 -7.80 24.05
C ALA A 109 2.57 -7.22 25.04
N HIS A 110 1.41 -6.77 24.57
CA HIS A 110 0.32 -6.19 25.38
C HIS A 110 -0.90 -7.13 25.54
N ALA A 111 -0.86 -8.32 24.94
CA ALA A 111 -2.01 -9.23 24.90
C ALA A 111 -2.49 -9.71 26.28
N ALA A 112 -1.59 -9.80 27.26
CA ALA A 112 -1.95 -10.19 28.64
C ALA A 112 -2.58 -9.05 29.46
N GLU A 113 -2.41 -7.80 29.03
CA GLU A 113 -2.81 -6.61 29.80
C GLU A 113 -4.23 -6.14 29.44
N ASN A 114 -4.66 -6.42 28.21
CA ASN A 114 -5.92 -5.89 27.69
C ASN A 114 -6.51 -6.88 26.64
N PRO A 115 -7.78 -7.30 26.80
CA PRO A 115 -8.41 -8.29 25.93
C PRO A 115 -8.53 -7.84 24.47
N VAL A 116 -8.56 -6.53 24.18
CA VAL A 116 -8.61 -6.02 22.80
C VAL A 116 -7.32 -6.33 22.06
N PHE A 117 -6.14 -6.31 22.71
CA PHE A 117 -4.88 -6.71 22.10
C PHE A 117 -4.87 -8.20 21.74
N SER A 118 -5.37 -9.08 22.63
CA SER A 118 -5.52 -10.50 22.34
C SER A 118 -6.42 -10.75 21.14
N LYS A 119 -7.56 -10.07 21.04
CA LYS A 119 -8.47 -10.12 19.88
C LYS A 119 -7.82 -9.56 18.62
N ALA A 120 -7.12 -8.43 18.71
CA ALA A 120 -6.41 -7.85 17.57
C ALA A 120 -5.34 -8.81 17.00
N LEU A 121 -4.64 -9.54 17.88
CA LEU A 121 -3.66 -10.54 17.49
C LEU A 121 -4.34 -11.75 16.84
N SER A 122 -5.42 -12.28 17.44
CA SER A 122 -6.23 -13.36 16.89
C SER A 122 -6.77 -13.01 15.50
N TRP A 123 -7.37 -11.82 15.39
CA TRP A 123 -7.84 -11.28 14.12
C TRP A 123 -6.74 -11.18 13.07
N SER A 124 -5.59 -10.63 13.41
CA SER A 124 -4.48 -10.46 12.45
C SER A 124 -4.00 -11.81 11.92
N ARG A 125 -3.90 -12.83 12.79
CA ARG A 125 -3.55 -14.20 12.40
C ARG A 125 -4.61 -14.84 11.52
N ALA A 126 -5.90 -14.66 11.84
CA ALA A 126 -7.01 -15.14 11.01
C ALA A 126 -7.02 -14.48 9.63
N VAL A 127 -6.76 -13.18 9.55
CA VAL A 127 -6.60 -12.45 8.29
C VAL A 127 -5.47 -13.03 7.44
N ASN A 128 -4.29 -13.26 8.02
CA ASN A 128 -3.16 -13.83 7.29
C ASN A 128 -3.47 -15.23 6.75
N GLN A 129 -4.18 -16.06 7.52
CA GLN A 129 -4.65 -17.38 7.08
C GLN A 129 -5.67 -17.25 5.93
N ALA A 130 -6.63 -16.34 6.05
CA ALA A 130 -7.64 -16.10 5.01
C ALA A 130 -7.02 -15.59 3.71
N ILE A 131 -6.04 -14.68 3.77
CA ILE A 131 -5.29 -14.20 2.61
C ILE A 131 -4.52 -15.35 1.95
N GLY A 132 -3.87 -16.22 2.73
CA GLY A 132 -3.18 -17.40 2.22
C GLY A 132 -4.11 -18.43 1.55
N SER A 133 -5.43 -18.35 1.80
CA SER A 133 -6.43 -19.22 1.19
C SER A 133 -7.08 -18.63 -0.07
N LEU A 134 -6.75 -17.39 -0.45
CA LEU A 134 -7.19 -16.82 -1.72
C LEU A 134 -6.55 -17.56 -2.89
N SER A 135 -7.34 -17.84 -3.92
CA SER A 135 -6.83 -18.50 -5.12
C SER A 135 -5.93 -17.57 -5.95
N ASP A 136 -5.17 -18.15 -6.84
CA ASP A 136 -4.27 -17.40 -7.73
C ASP A 136 -5.04 -16.51 -8.70
N GLU A 137 -6.23 -16.95 -9.14
CA GLU A 137 -7.13 -16.18 -10.01
C GLU A 137 -7.69 -14.92 -9.31
N GLU A 138 -7.67 -14.89 -7.98
CA GLU A 138 -8.14 -13.77 -7.17
C GLU A 138 -7.03 -12.75 -6.86
N LYS A 139 -5.79 -13.08 -7.17
CA LYS A 139 -4.60 -12.23 -6.93
C LYS A 139 -3.95 -11.86 -8.25
N THR A 140 -4.57 -11.01 -9.05
CA THR A 140 -4.10 -10.61 -10.38
C THR A 140 -3.52 -9.20 -10.38
N ALA A 141 -2.75 -8.87 -11.41
CA ALA A 141 -2.39 -7.48 -11.70
C ALA A 141 -3.57 -6.76 -12.38
N PHE A 142 -3.63 -5.44 -12.25
CA PHE A 142 -4.54 -4.63 -13.05
C PHE A 142 -4.21 -4.72 -14.55
N GLY A 143 -5.23 -4.51 -15.40
CA GLY A 143 -5.05 -4.49 -16.84
C GLY A 143 -4.04 -3.40 -17.27
N GLY A 144 -3.18 -3.72 -18.23
CA GLY A 144 -2.18 -2.81 -18.77
C GLY A 144 -0.88 -2.66 -17.96
N VAL A 145 -0.84 -3.07 -16.70
CA VAL A 145 0.35 -2.92 -15.83
C VAL A 145 1.61 -3.49 -16.48
N ARG A 146 1.53 -4.72 -16.98
CA ARG A 146 2.68 -5.41 -17.58
C ARG A 146 3.25 -4.64 -18.76
N ASP A 147 2.39 -4.23 -19.69
CA ASP A 147 2.82 -3.55 -20.92
C ASP A 147 3.43 -2.18 -20.60
N VAL A 148 2.87 -1.47 -19.63
CA VAL A 148 3.39 -0.18 -19.17
C VAL A 148 4.73 -0.34 -18.47
N LEU A 149 4.91 -1.36 -17.62
CA LEU A 149 6.22 -1.64 -16.99
C LEU A 149 7.25 -2.03 -18.02
N GLU A 150 6.91 -2.86 -19.01
CA GLU A 150 7.81 -3.23 -20.11
C GLU A 150 8.29 -2.00 -20.89
N GLU A 151 7.39 -1.09 -21.23
CA GLU A 151 7.74 0.14 -21.95
C GLU A 151 8.58 1.09 -21.07
N ALA A 152 8.15 1.31 -19.82
CA ALA A 152 8.86 2.16 -18.86
C ALA A 152 10.28 1.64 -18.59
N HIS A 153 10.46 0.33 -18.50
CA HIS A 153 11.74 -0.31 -18.22
C HIS A 153 12.81 -0.01 -19.28
N LYS A 154 12.44 0.48 -20.46
CA LYS A 154 13.42 0.91 -21.48
C LYS A 154 14.21 2.16 -21.06
N SER A 155 13.64 3.01 -20.18
CA SER A 155 14.23 4.30 -19.78
C SER A 155 14.33 4.51 -18.27
N PHE A 156 13.56 3.76 -17.48
CA PHE A 156 13.51 3.84 -16.03
C PHE A 156 14.04 2.55 -15.42
N ASP A 157 14.86 2.65 -14.37
CA ASP A 157 15.02 1.54 -13.44
C ASP A 157 13.72 1.43 -12.63
N ILE A 158 13.21 0.21 -12.45
CA ILE A 158 11.92 -0.01 -11.78
C ILE A 158 12.15 -0.66 -10.43
N ALA A 159 11.64 0.02 -9.39
CA ALA A 159 11.66 -0.45 -8.02
C ALA A 159 10.25 -0.76 -7.52
N VAL A 160 10.00 -1.96 -7.04
CA VAL A 160 8.81 -2.22 -6.22
C VAL A 160 9.06 -1.69 -4.82
N VAL A 161 8.13 -0.86 -4.31
CA VAL A 161 8.22 -0.25 -2.97
C VAL A 161 6.93 -0.56 -2.21
N SER A 162 6.89 -1.70 -1.52
CA SER A 162 5.70 -2.25 -0.88
C SER A 162 5.82 -2.31 0.65
N SER A 163 4.70 -2.15 1.34
CA SER A 163 4.60 -2.40 2.79
C SER A 163 4.18 -3.85 3.11
N ALA A 164 4.07 -4.71 2.10
CA ALA A 164 3.70 -6.11 2.25
C ALA A 164 4.92 -7.00 2.56
N ASN A 165 4.67 -8.28 2.83
CA ASN A 165 5.72 -9.28 3.06
C ASN A 165 6.43 -9.62 1.73
N TYR A 166 7.75 -9.81 1.78
CA TYR A 166 8.59 -10.12 0.61
C TYR A 166 8.08 -11.33 -0.18
N ALA A 167 7.86 -12.45 0.48
CA ALA A 167 7.46 -13.68 -0.19
C ALA A 167 6.11 -13.55 -0.92
N ALA A 168 5.17 -12.79 -0.35
CA ALA A 168 3.88 -12.53 -0.99
C ALA A 168 4.02 -11.66 -2.24
N VAL A 169 4.79 -10.57 -2.16
CA VAL A 169 5.03 -9.69 -3.30
C VAL A 169 5.78 -10.41 -4.42
N GLU A 170 6.86 -11.14 -4.07
CA GLU A 170 7.65 -11.90 -5.04
C GLU A 170 6.79 -12.96 -5.76
N GLU A 171 5.97 -13.71 -5.03
CA GLU A 171 5.08 -14.74 -5.59
C GLU A 171 4.04 -14.10 -6.52
N GLU A 172 3.30 -13.09 -6.05
CA GLU A 172 2.24 -12.42 -6.81
C GLU A 172 2.78 -11.78 -8.10
N TRP A 173 3.90 -11.03 -8.01
CA TRP A 173 4.53 -10.37 -9.14
C TRP A 173 5.18 -11.35 -10.12
N SER A 174 5.78 -12.44 -9.63
CA SER A 174 6.35 -13.50 -10.46
C SER A 174 5.28 -14.19 -11.28
N ARG A 175 4.19 -14.58 -10.64
CA ARG A 175 3.06 -15.28 -11.28
C ARG A 175 2.38 -14.42 -12.33
N CYS A 176 2.26 -13.11 -12.10
CA CYS A 176 1.74 -12.17 -13.09
C CYS A 176 2.75 -11.78 -14.18
N GLY A 177 3.98 -12.30 -14.13
CA GLY A 177 5.04 -12.01 -15.10
C GLY A 177 5.62 -10.60 -15.02
N LEU A 178 5.40 -9.89 -13.90
CA LEU A 178 5.83 -8.50 -13.72
C LEU A 178 7.29 -8.39 -13.29
N LEU A 179 7.83 -9.38 -12.56
CA LEU A 179 9.22 -9.34 -12.06
C LEU A 179 10.28 -9.27 -13.18
N ALA A 180 9.94 -9.66 -14.40
CA ALA A 180 10.85 -9.53 -15.55
C ALA A 180 11.23 -8.08 -15.88
N HIS A 181 10.41 -7.12 -15.41
CA HIS A 181 10.57 -5.69 -15.65
C HIS A 181 11.00 -4.91 -14.39
N VAL A 182 11.35 -5.62 -13.30
CA VAL A 182 11.72 -5.01 -12.00
C VAL A 182 13.22 -5.19 -11.75
N ASP A 183 13.90 -4.10 -11.42
CA ASP A 183 15.34 -4.09 -11.13
C ASP A 183 15.59 -4.33 -9.62
N VAL A 184 14.72 -3.81 -8.76
CA VAL A 184 14.84 -3.93 -7.29
C VAL A 184 13.48 -4.14 -6.63
N LEU A 185 13.44 -5.05 -5.66
CA LEU A 185 12.24 -5.34 -4.86
C LEU A 185 12.49 -4.94 -3.41
N THR A 186 11.72 -3.94 -2.92
CA THR A 186 11.74 -3.52 -1.51
C THR A 186 10.38 -3.76 -0.86
N THR A 187 10.42 -4.17 0.42
CA THR A 187 9.24 -4.60 1.16
C THR A 187 9.29 -4.08 2.61
N GLN A 188 8.32 -4.46 3.44
CA GLN A 188 8.31 -4.08 4.85
C GLN A 188 9.61 -4.41 5.60
N GLN A 189 10.41 -5.37 5.12
CA GLN A 189 11.68 -5.76 5.75
C GLN A 189 12.78 -4.74 5.50
N ASP A 190 12.69 -3.97 4.43
CA ASP A 190 13.65 -2.94 4.05
C ASP A 190 13.35 -1.59 4.72
N GLY A 191 12.23 -1.47 5.43
CA GLY A 191 11.81 -0.28 6.14
C GLY A 191 10.56 0.37 5.59
N SER A 192 10.35 1.66 5.89
CA SER A 192 9.23 2.41 5.36
C SER A 192 9.42 2.74 3.87
N LYS A 193 8.33 2.98 3.13
CA LYS A 193 8.40 3.41 1.73
C LYS A 193 9.28 4.65 1.56
N SER A 194 9.16 5.62 2.45
CA SER A 194 10.00 6.82 2.45
C SER A 194 11.49 6.50 2.61
N HIS A 195 11.83 5.55 3.51
CA HIS A 195 13.20 5.10 3.68
C HIS A 195 13.73 4.40 2.42
N CYS A 196 12.95 3.49 1.83
CA CYS A 196 13.35 2.80 0.60
C CYS A 196 13.61 3.78 -0.55
N ILE A 197 12.74 4.78 -0.73
CA ILE A 197 12.93 5.83 -1.76
C ILE A 197 14.21 6.63 -1.46
N ALA A 198 14.46 7.01 -0.20
CA ALA A 198 15.67 7.73 0.19
C ALA A 198 16.94 6.94 -0.14
N GLU A 199 16.96 5.64 0.13
CA GLU A 199 18.10 4.77 -0.19
C GLU A 199 18.29 4.60 -1.71
N LEU A 200 17.20 4.51 -2.48
CA LEU A 200 17.25 4.48 -3.94
C LEU A 200 17.82 5.79 -4.51
N LEU A 201 17.42 6.93 -3.99
CA LEU A 201 17.96 8.23 -4.43
C LEU A 201 19.47 8.33 -4.21
N LYS A 202 20.01 7.75 -3.12
CA LYS A 202 21.46 7.70 -2.87
C LYS A 202 22.25 6.95 -3.95
N LYS A 203 21.58 6.14 -4.79
CA LYS A 203 22.19 5.49 -5.94
C LYS A 203 22.49 6.46 -7.10
N GLY A 204 22.11 7.74 -6.96
CA GLY A 204 22.45 8.82 -7.88
C GLY A 204 21.31 9.30 -8.78
N TYR A 205 20.06 9.14 -8.36
CA TYR A 205 18.92 9.77 -9.03
C TYR A 205 18.67 11.17 -8.47
N ALA A 206 18.39 12.12 -9.36
CA ALA A 206 17.82 13.39 -8.96
C ALA A 206 16.35 13.20 -8.57
N PRO A 207 15.83 13.86 -7.52
CA PRO A 207 14.44 13.71 -7.11
C PRO A 207 13.44 13.95 -8.25
N GLN A 208 13.70 14.92 -9.12
CA GLN A 208 12.84 15.24 -10.27
C GLN A 208 12.87 14.17 -11.39
N SER A 209 13.84 13.25 -11.34
CA SER A 209 13.96 12.10 -12.26
C SER A 209 13.40 10.82 -11.66
N ALA A 210 12.77 10.91 -10.48
CA ALA A 210 12.19 9.78 -9.77
C ALA A 210 10.69 9.97 -9.56
N VAL A 211 9.92 8.91 -9.74
CA VAL A 211 8.47 8.88 -9.61
C VAL A 211 8.08 7.83 -8.59
N MET A 212 7.18 8.16 -7.65
CA MET A 212 6.44 7.19 -6.86
C MET A 212 5.04 7.02 -7.45
N CYS A 213 4.75 5.83 -7.97
CA CYS A 213 3.45 5.41 -8.44
C CYS A 213 2.74 4.64 -7.33
N GLY A 214 1.57 5.12 -6.88
CA GLY A 214 0.87 4.53 -5.75
C GLY A 214 -0.58 4.97 -5.65
N ASP A 215 -1.37 4.26 -4.83
CA ASP A 215 -2.82 4.42 -4.71
C ASP A 215 -3.28 4.90 -3.32
N ALA A 216 -2.34 5.07 -2.39
CA ALA A 216 -2.63 5.41 -1.00
C ALA A 216 -1.95 6.72 -0.56
N PRO A 217 -2.52 7.45 0.44
CA PRO A 217 -1.88 8.64 1.01
C PRO A 217 -0.48 8.41 1.56
N GLY A 218 -0.17 7.15 1.95
CA GLY A 218 1.16 6.75 2.36
C GLY A 218 2.21 6.85 1.24
N ASP A 219 1.81 6.64 -0.01
CA ASP A 219 2.68 6.75 -1.19
C ASP A 219 2.98 8.21 -1.51
N GLU A 220 1.95 9.03 -1.51
CA GLU A 220 2.10 10.49 -1.69
C GLU A 220 3.01 11.09 -0.60
N LYS A 221 2.78 10.69 0.66
CA LYS A 221 3.63 11.13 1.76
C LYS A 221 5.08 10.72 1.55
N ALA A 222 5.34 9.47 1.16
CA ALA A 222 6.69 8.98 0.91
C ALA A 222 7.36 9.72 -0.25
N ALA A 223 6.60 10.02 -1.31
CA ALA A 223 7.07 10.85 -2.43
C ALA A 223 7.45 12.26 -1.97
N ASN A 224 6.55 12.92 -1.24
CA ASN A 224 6.72 14.28 -0.76
C ASN A 224 7.90 14.43 0.22
N GLU A 225 8.08 13.47 1.14
CA GLU A 225 9.21 13.45 2.09
C GLU A 225 10.58 13.35 1.39
N ASN A 226 10.63 12.78 0.19
CA ASN A 226 11.82 12.60 -0.62
C ASN A 226 11.95 13.60 -1.78
N GLY A 227 10.96 14.46 -1.97
CA GLY A 227 10.93 15.43 -3.07
C GLY A 227 10.84 14.81 -4.46
N VAL A 228 10.35 13.53 -4.56
CA VAL A 228 10.12 12.86 -5.84
C VAL A 228 8.71 13.13 -6.36
N LEU A 229 8.51 12.95 -7.65
CA LEU A 229 7.20 13.12 -8.26
C LEU A 229 6.23 12.02 -7.79
N PHE A 230 4.99 12.39 -7.53
CA PHE A 230 3.92 11.44 -7.22
C PHE A 230 2.99 11.24 -8.41
N TYR A 231 2.81 9.99 -8.81
CA TYR A 231 1.83 9.59 -9.81
C TYR A 231 0.76 8.70 -9.15
N PRO A 232 -0.50 9.16 -9.05
CA PRO A 232 -1.55 8.39 -8.40
C PRO A 232 -2.17 7.34 -9.32
N ILE A 233 -2.40 6.17 -8.77
CA ILE A 233 -3.38 5.21 -9.30
C ILE A 233 -4.71 5.48 -8.60
N LEU A 234 -5.69 5.95 -9.36
CA LEU A 234 -6.96 6.41 -8.81
C LEU A 234 -7.89 5.22 -8.53
N VAL A 235 -8.43 5.17 -7.32
CA VAL A 235 -9.38 4.13 -6.88
C VAL A 235 -10.60 4.10 -7.80
N LYS A 236 -11.00 2.92 -8.28
CA LYS A 236 -12.05 2.65 -9.28
C LYS A 236 -11.72 3.16 -10.70
N ASN A 237 -10.49 3.60 -10.93
CA ASN A 237 -9.98 4.02 -12.23
C ASN A 237 -8.52 3.56 -12.41
N GLU A 238 -8.17 2.41 -11.82
CA GLU A 238 -6.81 1.90 -11.76
C GLU A 238 -6.26 1.64 -13.18
N GLU A 239 -7.00 0.93 -14.03
CA GLU A 239 -6.59 0.65 -15.41
C GLU A 239 -6.39 1.91 -16.24
N ALA A 240 -7.34 2.87 -16.14
CA ALA A 240 -7.20 4.16 -16.84
C ALA A 240 -5.99 4.98 -16.33
N SER A 241 -5.66 4.85 -15.03
CA SER A 241 -4.46 5.48 -14.48
C SER A 241 -3.19 4.84 -15.04
N TRP A 242 -3.16 3.51 -15.21
CA TRP A 242 -2.05 2.81 -15.84
C TRP A 242 -1.91 3.15 -17.31
N GLU A 243 -3.01 3.24 -18.07
CA GLU A 243 -3.00 3.66 -19.47
C GLU A 243 -2.42 5.06 -19.67
N ALA A 244 -2.65 5.97 -18.71
CA ALA A 244 -2.16 7.35 -18.79
C ALA A 244 -0.72 7.53 -18.29
N LEU A 245 -0.15 6.59 -17.54
CA LEU A 245 1.21 6.68 -16.97
C LEU A 245 2.30 6.91 -18.03
N PRO A 246 2.32 6.25 -19.20
CA PRO A 246 3.36 6.47 -20.20
C PRO A 246 3.48 7.93 -20.67
N ALA A 247 2.35 8.65 -20.80
CA ALA A 247 2.37 10.06 -21.16
C ALA A 247 3.03 10.90 -20.05
N PHE A 248 2.72 10.64 -18.79
CA PHE A 248 3.35 11.29 -17.64
C PHE A 248 4.86 11.01 -17.59
N LEU A 249 5.28 9.76 -17.80
CA LEU A 249 6.71 9.40 -17.86
C LEU A 249 7.44 10.10 -19.01
N GLY A 250 6.73 10.42 -20.09
CA GLY A 250 7.23 11.28 -21.17
C GLY A 250 7.58 12.67 -20.66
N LEU A 251 6.68 13.31 -19.90
CA LEU A 251 6.93 14.62 -19.30
C LEU A 251 8.10 14.59 -18.29
N VAL A 252 8.24 13.48 -17.54
CA VAL A 252 9.39 13.29 -16.62
C VAL A 252 10.71 13.29 -17.39
N LYS A 253 10.77 12.59 -18.52
CA LYS A 253 11.98 12.55 -19.37
C LYS A 253 12.33 13.92 -19.95
N GLU A 254 11.35 14.76 -20.18
CA GLU A 254 11.51 16.13 -20.71
C GLU A 254 11.77 17.17 -19.60
N GLY A 255 11.66 16.79 -18.30
CA GLY A 255 11.79 17.71 -17.18
C GLY A 255 10.57 18.66 -16.99
N ASN A 256 9.41 18.29 -17.49
CA ASN A 256 8.20 19.12 -17.54
C ASN A 256 7.01 18.53 -16.74
N ALA A 257 7.26 17.59 -15.83
CA ALA A 257 6.19 16.82 -15.16
C ALA A 257 5.56 17.49 -13.93
N GLU A 258 6.19 18.51 -13.33
CA GLU A 258 5.77 19.09 -12.03
C GLU A 258 4.30 19.58 -12.04
N GLY A 259 3.93 20.38 -13.02
CA GLY A 259 2.57 20.90 -13.11
C GLY A 259 1.50 19.81 -13.30
N GLU A 260 1.82 18.76 -14.05
CA GLU A 260 0.93 17.60 -14.22
C GLU A 260 0.88 16.75 -12.94
N ALA A 261 2.01 16.56 -12.26
CA ALA A 261 2.05 15.88 -10.96
C ALA A 261 1.14 16.57 -9.92
N ASP A 262 1.18 17.89 -9.84
CA ASP A 262 0.30 18.66 -8.94
C ASP A 262 -1.17 18.52 -9.31
N ARG A 263 -1.51 18.55 -10.60
CA ARG A 263 -2.88 18.33 -11.08
C ARG A 263 -3.40 16.93 -10.72
N LEU A 264 -2.58 15.91 -10.96
CA LEU A 264 -2.91 14.51 -10.64
C LEU A 264 -3.04 14.29 -9.14
N LYS A 265 -2.16 14.85 -8.34
CA LYS A 265 -2.22 14.83 -6.87
C LYS A 265 -3.51 15.46 -6.35
N ALA A 266 -3.94 16.59 -6.90
CA ALA A 266 -5.23 17.21 -6.55
C ALA A 266 -6.42 16.31 -6.93
N ALA A 267 -6.36 15.60 -8.07
CA ALA A 267 -7.38 14.63 -8.46
C ALA A 267 -7.42 13.42 -7.50
N PHE A 268 -6.27 12.95 -7.06
CA PHE A 268 -6.13 11.87 -6.09
C PHE A 268 -6.80 12.20 -4.75
N PHE A 269 -6.53 13.37 -4.19
CA PHE A 269 -7.18 13.76 -2.94
C PHE A 269 -8.70 13.85 -3.08
N ARG A 270 -9.21 14.43 -4.16
CA ARG A 270 -10.66 14.45 -4.43
C ARG A 270 -11.24 13.04 -4.59
N ASN A 271 -10.53 12.13 -5.24
CA ASN A 271 -10.96 10.73 -5.42
C ASN A 271 -11.14 10.00 -4.08
N LEU A 272 -10.31 10.28 -3.09
CA LEU A 272 -10.39 9.72 -1.74
C LEU A 272 -11.27 10.55 -0.77
N GLY A 273 -12.02 11.54 -1.28
CA GLY A 273 -12.89 12.39 -0.46
C GLY A 273 -12.12 13.41 0.41
N GLY A 274 -10.87 13.72 0.04
CA GLY A 274 -10.11 14.84 0.59
C GLY A 274 -10.55 16.17 -0.05
N ASN A 275 -10.41 17.27 0.69
CA ASN A 275 -10.66 18.64 0.24
C ASN A 275 -9.44 19.23 -0.44
#